data_51788b075acc5121c664327a6c243f49
#
_entry.id   51788b075acc5121c664327a6c243f49
#
_cell.length_a   1.000
_cell.length_b   1.000
_cell.length_c   1.000
_cell.angle_alpha   90.00
_cell.angle_beta   90.00
_cell.angle_gamma   90.00
#
_symmetry.space_group_name_H-M   'P 1'
#
loop_
_entity.id
_entity.type
_entity.pdbx_description
1 polymer ?
#
loop_
_entity_poly.entity_id
_entity_poly.type
_entity_poly.pdbx_seq_one_letter_code
_entity_poly.pdbx_strand_id
1 'polypeptide(L)'
;MSVTADHRPTKLYISQHAVTHNLAETRKAAHAKTVFLAVKANAYGFGLLEMSRAAVNGGADGLAVAVLDEALALRQHGFTIPILVMSIVMPQYAEELADNDLITTVASDQWLHDAQPYLAQAGQPLKVSMGIDTGMGRIGYRSRAEMDASLQFMQAHPDDFEYYGLMTHFSQADSSEVDYFHKQLARWHELTDTFPHPPMVHVANSGAAMYHADEIPTDVIRAGTVVYGIEPSLGELRDASYLEPVLTLTTQLIFVKQMHAGDGISYGHIYEPKRASGSAPFLWVTATG
;
A
#
# COMPACT_ATOMS: atom_id res chain seq x y z
N MET A 1 23.16 4.89 3.58
CA MET A 1 22.82 4.89 5.01
C MET A 1 22.06 6.19 5.29
N SER A 2 20.82 6.12 5.79
CA SER A 2 20.15 7.31 6.32
C SER A 2 20.78 7.64 7.68
N VAL A 3 21.14 8.90 7.88
CA VAL A 3 21.62 9.38 9.18
C VAL A 3 20.40 9.66 10.05
N THR A 4 20.27 8.94 11.15
CA THR A 4 19.23 9.19 12.16
C THR A 4 19.71 10.27 13.13
N ALA A 5 18.77 11.09 13.59
CA ALA A 5 19.06 12.17 14.54
C ALA A 5 18.72 11.74 15.98
N ASP A 6 19.30 10.62 16.42
CA ASP A 6 18.95 9.96 17.69
C ASP A 6 19.13 10.83 18.94
N HIS A 7 20.01 11.85 18.86
CA HIS A 7 20.25 12.82 19.94
C HIS A 7 19.23 13.97 19.98
N ARG A 8 18.24 13.97 19.08
CA ARG A 8 17.19 14.99 19.08
C ARG A 8 15.94 14.50 19.81
N PRO A 9 15.20 15.40 20.50
CA PRO A 9 13.97 15.02 21.19
C PRO A 9 12.77 14.86 20.25
N THR A 10 12.95 15.10 18.94
CA THR A 10 11.88 14.95 17.94
C THR A 10 11.73 13.46 17.60
N LYS A 11 10.56 12.90 17.86
CA LYS A 11 10.27 11.48 17.66
C LYS A 11 8.92 11.27 17.01
N LEU A 12 8.85 10.24 16.16
CA LEU A 12 7.60 9.69 15.63
C LEU A 12 7.24 8.44 16.45
N TYR A 13 6.01 8.36 16.88
CA TYR A 13 5.46 7.18 17.56
C TYR A 13 4.36 6.57 16.71
N ILE A 14 4.42 5.25 16.51
CA ILE A 14 3.36 4.48 15.87
C ILE A 14 2.55 3.80 16.97
N SER A 15 1.25 4.08 17.01
CA SER A 15 0.33 3.43 17.95
C SER A 15 -0.04 2.03 17.46
N GLN A 16 0.48 1.00 18.12
CA GLN A 16 0.09 -0.40 17.87
C GLN A 16 -1.43 -0.59 18.08
N HIS A 17 -1.99 0.05 19.10
CA HIS A 17 -3.44 -0.01 19.39
C HIS A 17 -4.25 0.54 18.23
N ALA A 18 -3.91 1.72 17.72
CA ALA A 18 -4.60 2.35 16.60
C ALA A 18 -4.51 1.51 15.32
N VAL A 19 -3.35 0.92 15.02
CA VAL A 19 -3.20 0.01 13.87
C VAL A 19 -4.13 -1.20 14.02
N THR A 20 -4.16 -1.83 15.18
CA THR A 20 -5.05 -2.99 15.46
C THR A 20 -6.51 -2.60 15.33
N HIS A 21 -6.91 -1.47 15.94
CA HIS A 21 -8.27 -0.95 15.87
C HIS A 21 -8.69 -0.67 14.43
N ASN A 22 -7.90 0.09 13.68
CA ASN A 22 -8.21 0.47 12.30
C ASN A 22 -8.26 -0.75 11.35
N LEU A 23 -7.39 -1.75 11.56
CA LEU A 23 -7.46 -3.03 10.83
C LEU A 23 -8.80 -3.76 11.12
N ALA A 24 -9.21 -3.81 12.38
CA ALA A 24 -10.47 -4.47 12.78
C ALA A 24 -11.69 -3.75 12.19
N GLU A 25 -11.72 -2.41 12.25
CA GLU A 25 -12.81 -1.62 11.65
C GLU A 25 -12.84 -1.76 10.13
N THR A 26 -11.69 -1.79 9.47
CA THR A 26 -11.59 -2.01 8.01
C THR A 26 -12.10 -3.40 7.63
N ARG A 27 -11.64 -4.44 8.34
CA ARG A 27 -12.08 -5.82 8.12
C ARG A 27 -13.60 -5.97 8.29
N LYS A 28 -14.14 -5.37 9.33
CA LYS A 28 -15.58 -5.39 9.64
C LYS A 28 -16.39 -4.67 8.55
N ALA A 29 -15.98 -3.46 8.16
CA ALA A 29 -16.68 -2.68 7.14
C ALA A 29 -16.70 -3.37 5.78
N ALA A 30 -15.60 -4.03 5.41
CA ALA A 30 -15.46 -4.74 4.15
C ALA A 30 -15.97 -6.18 4.19
N HIS A 31 -16.39 -6.71 5.34
CA HIS A 31 -16.68 -8.14 5.54
C HIS A 31 -15.52 -9.05 5.09
N ALA A 32 -14.28 -8.55 5.18
CA ALA A 32 -13.11 -9.20 4.59
C ALA A 32 -12.60 -10.36 5.45
N LYS A 33 -12.27 -11.49 4.81
CA LYS A 33 -11.58 -12.62 5.45
C LYS A 33 -10.08 -12.34 5.58
N THR A 34 -9.50 -11.71 4.58
CA THR A 34 -8.05 -11.48 4.44
C THR A 34 -7.76 -10.01 4.17
N VAL A 35 -6.89 -9.41 4.97
CA VAL A 35 -6.48 -8.01 4.83
C VAL A 35 -4.98 -7.94 4.58
N PHE A 36 -4.60 -7.48 3.39
CA PHE A 36 -3.24 -7.07 3.08
C PHE A 36 -3.07 -5.59 3.41
N LEU A 37 -2.09 -5.25 4.27
CA LEU A 37 -1.76 -3.85 4.50
C LEU A 37 -0.76 -3.36 3.46
N ALA A 38 -1.08 -2.25 2.79
CA ALA A 38 -0.14 -1.56 1.92
C ALA A 38 0.90 -0.80 2.76
N VAL A 39 2.16 -1.26 2.68
CA VAL A 39 3.33 -0.67 3.38
C VAL A 39 4.37 -0.10 2.41
N LYS A 40 3.97 0.15 1.17
CA LYS A 40 4.80 0.73 0.11
C LYS A 40 5.32 2.13 0.45
N ALA A 41 6.37 2.58 -0.24
CA ALA A 41 7.00 3.89 -0.07
C ALA A 41 7.39 4.15 1.39
N ASN A 42 8.15 3.19 1.98
CA ASN A 42 8.52 3.22 3.39
C ASN A 42 7.29 3.34 4.32
N ALA A 43 6.23 2.56 4.02
CA ALA A 43 4.93 2.63 4.71
C ALA A 43 4.38 4.07 4.73
N TYR A 44 4.33 4.73 3.56
CA TYR A 44 3.90 6.14 3.42
C TYR A 44 4.68 7.12 4.34
N GLY A 45 5.94 6.78 4.66
CA GLY A 45 6.81 7.57 5.53
C GLY A 45 6.77 7.19 7.02
N PHE A 46 5.93 6.22 7.40
CA PHE A 46 5.82 5.75 8.80
C PHE A 46 6.95 4.80 9.21
N GLY A 47 7.76 4.32 8.27
CA GLY A 47 8.79 3.30 8.49
C GLY A 47 8.31 1.91 8.10
N LEU A 48 8.99 1.32 7.10
CA LEU A 48 8.60 0.03 6.52
C LEU A 48 8.52 -1.07 7.57
N LEU A 49 9.57 -1.22 8.37
CA LEU A 49 9.68 -2.33 9.33
C LEU A 49 8.75 -2.13 10.53
N GLU A 50 8.70 -0.93 11.08
CA GLU A 50 7.91 -0.58 12.25
C GLU A 50 6.42 -0.75 11.96
N MET A 51 5.96 -0.20 10.84
CA MET A 51 4.56 -0.32 10.45
C MET A 51 4.18 -1.75 10.06
N SER A 52 5.08 -2.48 9.40
CA SER A 52 4.83 -3.89 9.07
C SER A 52 4.73 -4.77 10.33
N ARG A 53 5.57 -4.55 11.34
CA ARG A 53 5.44 -5.23 12.64
C ARG A 53 4.13 -4.89 13.33
N ALA A 54 3.75 -3.60 13.34
CA ALA A 54 2.49 -3.17 13.90
C ALA A 54 1.28 -3.81 13.18
N ALA A 55 1.35 -3.92 11.84
CA ALA A 55 0.33 -4.56 11.04
C ALA A 55 0.17 -6.06 11.35
N VAL A 56 1.28 -6.80 11.34
CA VAL A 56 1.27 -8.26 11.64
C VAL A 56 0.75 -8.51 13.05
N ASN A 57 1.24 -7.78 14.05
CA ASN A 57 0.77 -7.88 15.43
C ASN A 57 -0.70 -7.44 15.59
N GLY A 58 -1.16 -6.56 14.73
CA GLY A 58 -2.54 -6.07 14.67
C GLY A 58 -3.51 -6.97 13.92
N GLY A 59 -3.02 -8.08 13.32
CA GLY A 59 -3.86 -9.06 12.63
C GLY A 59 -3.99 -8.84 11.11
N ALA A 60 -3.04 -8.17 10.47
CA ALA A 60 -2.93 -8.19 9.01
C ALA A 60 -2.51 -9.60 8.54
N ASP A 61 -3.12 -10.08 7.47
CA ASP A 61 -2.86 -11.43 6.92
C ASP A 61 -1.75 -11.41 5.86
N GLY A 62 -1.40 -10.24 5.34
CA GLY A 62 -0.34 -10.05 4.37
C GLY A 62 0.09 -8.59 4.27
N LEU A 63 1.17 -8.36 3.55
CA LEU A 63 1.71 -7.03 3.26
C LEU A 63 1.71 -6.78 1.75
N ALA A 64 1.48 -5.54 1.34
CA ALA A 64 1.54 -5.15 -0.06
C ALA A 64 2.53 -3.99 -0.22
N VAL A 65 3.56 -4.21 -1.05
CA VAL A 65 4.65 -3.26 -1.31
C VAL A 65 4.59 -2.76 -2.76
N ALA A 66 5.32 -1.70 -3.08
CA ALA A 66 5.40 -1.22 -4.44
C ALA A 66 6.47 -1.95 -5.24
N VAL A 67 7.65 -2.15 -4.68
CA VAL A 67 8.84 -2.63 -5.40
C VAL A 67 9.44 -3.88 -4.73
N LEU A 68 10.22 -4.63 -5.51
CA LEU A 68 10.90 -5.84 -5.04
C LEU A 68 11.80 -5.57 -3.84
N ASP A 69 12.57 -4.49 -3.85
CA ASP A 69 13.49 -4.14 -2.77
C ASP A 69 12.79 -4.00 -1.40
N GLU A 70 11.56 -3.46 -1.36
CA GLU A 70 10.77 -3.39 -0.13
C GLU A 70 10.37 -4.79 0.36
N ALA A 71 9.99 -5.69 -0.56
CA ALA A 71 9.65 -7.07 -0.22
C ALA A 71 10.86 -7.84 0.33
N LEU A 72 12.00 -7.72 -0.34
CA LEU A 72 13.26 -8.34 0.09
C LEU A 72 13.72 -7.81 1.45
N ALA A 73 13.62 -6.50 1.69
CA ALA A 73 13.91 -5.93 3.00
C ALA A 73 13.01 -6.53 4.10
N LEU A 74 11.73 -6.74 3.83
CA LEU A 74 10.82 -7.41 4.77
C LEU A 74 11.25 -8.86 5.03
N ARG A 75 11.56 -9.64 3.99
CA ARG A 75 12.04 -11.02 4.13
C ARG A 75 13.34 -11.10 4.93
N GLN A 76 14.31 -10.23 4.65
CA GLN A 76 15.58 -10.14 5.39
C GLN A 76 15.38 -9.82 6.87
N HIS A 77 14.29 -9.13 7.24
CA HIS A 77 13.94 -8.83 8.62
C HIS A 77 12.97 -9.84 9.26
N GLY A 78 12.79 -11.01 8.64
CA GLY A 78 12.09 -12.15 9.22
C GLY A 78 10.56 -12.16 9.06
N PHE A 79 10.01 -11.33 8.18
CA PHE A 79 8.58 -11.41 7.87
C PHE A 79 8.29 -12.63 6.99
N THR A 80 7.43 -13.54 7.47
CA THR A 80 7.07 -14.81 6.81
C THR A 80 5.66 -14.80 6.21
N ILE A 81 4.82 -13.83 6.55
CA ILE A 81 3.47 -13.71 5.99
C ILE A 81 3.51 -13.42 4.50
N PRO A 82 2.41 -13.65 3.75
CA PRO A 82 2.32 -13.33 2.33
C PRO A 82 2.70 -11.88 2.03
N ILE A 83 3.51 -11.66 0.98
CA ILE A 83 3.90 -10.33 0.51
C ILE A 83 3.57 -10.20 -0.97
N LEU A 84 2.76 -9.19 -1.31
CA LEU A 84 2.37 -8.86 -2.67
C LEU A 84 3.19 -7.67 -3.18
N VAL A 85 3.90 -7.85 -4.29
CA VAL A 85 4.56 -6.76 -5.03
C VAL A 85 3.58 -6.23 -6.07
N MET A 86 3.12 -4.99 -5.89
CA MET A 86 2.03 -4.40 -6.67
C MET A 86 2.45 -3.78 -7.99
N SER A 87 3.73 -3.39 -8.14
CA SER A 87 4.26 -2.91 -9.42
C SER A 87 4.78 -4.06 -10.27
N ILE A 88 4.96 -3.80 -11.58
CA ILE A 88 5.63 -4.75 -12.45
C ILE A 88 7.12 -4.79 -12.10
N VAL A 89 7.62 -5.96 -11.80
CA VAL A 89 9.05 -6.24 -11.59
C VAL A 89 9.67 -6.63 -12.93
N MET A 90 10.92 -6.31 -13.15
CA MET A 90 11.61 -6.73 -14.38
C MET A 90 11.75 -8.25 -14.43
N PRO A 91 11.53 -8.91 -15.60
CA PRO A 91 11.50 -10.38 -15.72
C PRO A 91 12.75 -11.11 -15.23
N GLN A 92 13.93 -10.49 -15.33
CA GLN A 92 15.19 -11.08 -14.86
C GLN A 92 15.27 -11.32 -13.35
N TYR A 93 14.34 -10.77 -12.55
CA TYR A 93 14.24 -10.99 -11.11
C TYR A 93 13.19 -12.04 -10.73
N ALA A 94 12.72 -12.83 -11.71
CA ALA A 94 11.68 -13.83 -11.48
C ALA A 94 12.12 -14.93 -10.49
N GLU A 95 13.38 -15.40 -10.59
CA GLU A 95 13.96 -16.35 -9.63
C GLU A 95 13.97 -15.77 -8.22
N GLU A 96 14.42 -14.54 -8.05
CA GLU A 96 14.47 -13.87 -6.75
C GLU A 96 13.08 -13.66 -6.13
N LEU A 97 12.07 -13.37 -6.96
CA LEU A 97 10.67 -13.31 -6.52
C LEU A 97 10.18 -14.68 -6.04
N ALA A 98 10.44 -15.75 -6.80
CA ALA A 98 10.03 -17.11 -6.46
C ALA A 98 10.74 -17.61 -5.19
N ASP A 99 12.06 -17.51 -5.10
CA ASP A 99 12.87 -17.99 -3.98
C ASP A 99 12.54 -17.30 -2.66
N ASN A 100 12.04 -16.07 -2.71
CA ASN A 100 11.58 -15.33 -1.55
C ASN A 100 10.07 -15.48 -1.27
N ASP A 101 9.40 -16.42 -1.93
CA ASP A 101 7.95 -16.70 -1.77
C ASP A 101 7.11 -15.41 -1.88
N LEU A 102 7.36 -14.61 -2.91
CA LEU A 102 6.66 -13.35 -3.18
C LEU A 102 5.55 -13.55 -4.20
N ILE A 103 4.46 -12.79 -4.04
CA ILE A 103 3.39 -12.70 -5.03
C ILE A 103 3.71 -11.51 -5.92
N THR A 104 3.84 -11.72 -7.23
CA THR A 104 4.14 -10.62 -8.17
C THR A 104 2.95 -10.27 -9.03
N THR A 105 2.79 -8.99 -9.35
CA THR A 105 1.78 -8.53 -10.30
C THR A 105 2.31 -8.65 -11.73
N VAL A 106 1.54 -9.30 -12.61
CA VAL A 106 1.83 -9.44 -14.04
C VAL A 106 0.69 -8.85 -14.86
N ALA A 107 1.02 -8.19 -15.96
CA ALA A 107 0.08 -7.42 -16.77
C ALA A 107 0.25 -7.66 -18.29
N SER A 108 1.06 -8.62 -18.70
CA SER A 108 1.23 -9.02 -20.10
C SER A 108 1.77 -10.45 -20.18
N ASP A 109 1.41 -11.12 -21.24
CA ASP A 109 1.91 -12.45 -21.62
C ASP A 109 3.40 -12.41 -21.98
N GLN A 110 3.85 -11.35 -22.63
CA GLN A 110 5.26 -11.15 -22.93
C GLN A 110 6.14 -11.19 -21.66
N TRP A 111 5.67 -10.62 -20.54
CA TRP A 111 6.39 -10.69 -19.27
C TRP A 111 6.62 -12.14 -18.80
N LEU A 112 5.61 -13.00 -18.94
CA LEU A 112 5.72 -14.41 -18.57
C LEU A 112 6.75 -15.16 -19.44
N HIS A 113 6.72 -14.92 -20.76
CA HIS A 113 7.69 -15.48 -21.69
C HIS A 113 9.14 -15.00 -21.37
N ASP A 114 9.31 -13.74 -21.06
CA ASP A 114 10.60 -13.16 -20.72
C ASP A 114 11.11 -13.63 -19.35
N ALA A 115 10.22 -13.94 -18.41
CA ALA A 115 10.56 -14.39 -17.05
C ALA A 115 10.90 -15.88 -16.97
N GLN A 116 10.27 -16.72 -17.79
CA GLN A 116 10.41 -18.17 -17.72
C GLN A 116 11.87 -18.66 -17.74
N PRO A 117 12.78 -18.16 -18.60
CA PRO A 117 14.17 -18.61 -18.60
C PRO A 117 14.92 -18.42 -17.27
N TYR A 118 14.47 -17.44 -16.45
CA TYR A 118 15.07 -17.15 -15.14
C TYR A 118 14.51 -18.00 -14.00
N LEU A 119 13.43 -18.78 -14.25
CA LEU A 119 12.82 -19.66 -13.25
C LEU A 119 13.38 -21.09 -13.28
N ALA A 120 14.24 -21.40 -14.25
CA ALA A 120 14.78 -22.76 -14.43
C ALA A 120 15.54 -23.31 -13.21
N GLN A 121 15.99 -22.46 -12.29
CA GLN A 121 16.70 -22.85 -11.06
C GLN A 121 15.96 -22.42 -9.80
N ALA A 122 14.77 -21.83 -9.93
CA ALA A 122 13.95 -21.42 -8.78
C ALA A 122 13.54 -22.67 -7.96
N GLY A 123 13.54 -22.50 -6.62
CA GLY A 123 13.19 -23.59 -5.71
C GLY A 123 11.70 -23.92 -5.66
N GLN A 124 10.84 -23.06 -6.24
CA GLN A 124 9.38 -23.18 -6.27
C GLN A 124 8.78 -22.33 -7.39
N PRO A 125 7.54 -22.64 -7.83
CA PRO A 125 6.85 -21.82 -8.82
C PRO A 125 6.63 -20.39 -8.35
N LEU A 126 6.74 -19.43 -9.27
CA LEU A 126 6.45 -18.03 -9.02
C LEU A 126 4.95 -17.79 -8.88
N LYS A 127 4.51 -17.23 -7.75
CA LYS A 127 3.11 -16.84 -7.50
C LYS A 127 2.76 -15.58 -8.29
N VAL A 128 1.90 -15.75 -9.31
CA VAL A 128 1.50 -14.68 -10.22
C VAL A 128 0.11 -14.16 -9.86
N SER A 129 -0.02 -12.85 -9.66
CA SER A 129 -1.28 -12.13 -9.59
C SER A 129 -1.49 -11.36 -10.90
N MET A 130 -2.48 -11.79 -11.70
CA MET A 130 -2.82 -11.10 -12.95
C MET A 130 -3.53 -9.78 -12.66
N GLY A 131 -2.97 -8.68 -13.15
CA GLY A 131 -3.57 -7.34 -13.05
C GLY A 131 -4.45 -7.03 -14.24
N ILE A 132 -5.67 -6.54 -14.00
CA ILE A 132 -6.61 -6.14 -15.04
C ILE A 132 -6.78 -4.63 -15.01
N ASP A 133 -6.60 -3.97 -16.14
CA ASP A 133 -6.90 -2.55 -16.30
C ASP A 133 -8.38 -2.35 -16.69
N THR A 134 -9.19 -2.15 -15.68
CA THR A 134 -10.63 -1.84 -15.87
C THR A 134 -10.90 -0.36 -16.11
N GLY A 135 -9.85 0.47 -16.06
CA GLY A 135 -9.99 1.92 -16.29
C GLY A 135 -9.07 2.79 -15.42
N MET A 136 -8.18 2.19 -14.61
CA MET A 136 -7.14 2.95 -13.90
C MET A 136 -6.12 3.54 -14.88
N GLY A 137 -5.88 2.86 -16.03
CA GLY A 137 -4.99 3.34 -17.10
C GLY A 137 -3.52 3.30 -16.74
N ARG A 138 -3.12 2.39 -15.83
CA ARG A 138 -1.75 2.32 -15.32
C ARG A 138 -1.03 1.02 -15.71
N ILE A 139 -1.54 -0.11 -15.29
CA ILE A 139 -1.03 -1.46 -15.60
C ILE A 139 -2.21 -2.42 -15.68
N GLY A 140 -2.11 -3.47 -16.48
CA GLY A 140 -3.09 -4.54 -16.51
C GLY A 140 -3.49 -4.97 -17.91
N TYR A 141 -3.97 -6.20 -18.01
CA TYR A 141 -4.59 -6.73 -19.21
C TYR A 141 -5.85 -5.95 -19.57
N ARG A 142 -6.08 -5.73 -20.86
CA ARG A 142 -7.22 -4.96 -21.34
C ARG A 142 -8.22 -5.78 -22.14
N SER A 143 -7.89 -7.01 -22.47
CA SER A 143 -8.77 -7.90 -23.20
C SER A 143 -8.78 -9.32 -22.61
N ARG A 144 -9.89 -10.03 -22.84
CA ARG A 144 -10.02 -11.41 -22.46
C ARG A 144 -8.99 -12.30 -23.19
N ALA A 145 -8.71 -12.01 -24.46
CA ALA A 145 -7.73 -12.78 -25.24
C ALA A 145 -6.32 -12.73 -24.66
N GLU A 146 -5.87 -11.55 -24.18
CA GLU A 146 -4.58 -11.40 -23.48
C GLU A 146 -4.55 -12.21 -22.18
N MET A 147 -5.64 -12.16 -21.41
CA MET A 147 -5.76 -12.94 -20.17
C MET A 147 -5.73 -14.45 -20.41
N ASP A 148 -6.49 -14.92 -21.42
CA ASP A 148 -6.55 -16.35 -21.78
C ASP A 148 -5.17 -16.84 -22.25
N ALA A 149 -4.43 -16.07 -23.05
CA ALA A 149 -3.07 -16.41 -23.49
C ALA A 149 -2.12 -16.59 -22.30
N SER A 150 -2.11 -15.62 -21.38
CA SER A 150 -1.28 -15.69 -20.17
C SER A 150 -1.64 -16.85 -19.25
N LEU A 151 -2.93 -17.12 -19.05
CA LEU A 151 -3.39 -18.27 -18.26
C LEU A 151 -2.97 -19.60 -18.89
N GLN A 152 -3.15 -19.75 -20.20
CA GLN A 152 -2.72 -20.94 -20.94
C GLN A 152 -1.21 -21.16 -20.85
N PHE A 153 -0.43 -20.07 -20.95
CA PHE A 153 1.02 -20.16 -20.80
C PHE A 153 1.43 -20.63 -19.40
N MET A 154 0.87 -20.07 -18.34
CA MET A 154 1.14 -20.52 -16.96
C MET A 154 0.72 -21.98 -16.74
N GLN A 155 -0.43 -22.40 -17.27
CA GLN A 155 -0.91 -23.79 -17.19
C GLN A 155 -0.02 -24.78 -17.94
N ALA A 156 0.66 -24.35 -19.00
CA ALA A 156 1.64 -25.15 -19.73
C ALA A 156 2.98 -25.26 -19.01
N HIS A 157 3.24 -24.38 -18.04
CA HIS A 157 4.49 -24.30 -17.27
C HIS A 157 4.24 -24.27 -15.76
N PRO A 158 3.60 -25.32 -15.19
CA PRO A 158 3.18 -25.33 -13.78
C PRO A 158 4.36 -25.44 -12.80
N ASP A 159 5.52 -25.87 -13.25
CA ASP A 159 6.74 -25.89 -12.44
C ASP A 159 7.38 -24.49 -12.31
N ASP A 160 7.06 -23.59 -13.25
CA ASP A 160 7.59 -22.23 -13.28
C ASP A 160 6.62 -21.21 -12.66
N PHE A 161 5.29 -21.39 -12.87
CA PHE A 161 4.27 -20.41 -12.51
C PHE A 161 3.09 -20.99 -11.77
N GLU A 162 2.65 -20.29 -10.72
CA GLU A 162 1.39 -20.53 -10.03
C GLU A 162 0.43 -19.35 -10.31
N TYR A 163 -0.73 -19.64 -10.95
CA TYR A 163 -1.81 -18.66 -11.06
C TYR A 163 -2.47 -18.46 -9.69
N TYR A 164 -1.94 -17.52 -8.92
CA TYR A 164 -2.25 -17.31 -7.51
C TYR A 164 -3.25 -16.20 -7.25
N GLY A 165 -3.23 -15.12 -8.05
CA GLY A 165 -4.03 -13.93 -7.82
C GLY A 165 -4.67 -13.34 -9.08
N LEU A 166 -5.76 -12.59 -8.86
CA LEU A 166 -6.45 -11.79 -9.88
C LEU A 166 -6.86 -10.46 -9.27
N MET A 167 -6.53 -9.34 -9.93
CA MET A 167 -6.76 -8.03 -9.35
C MET A 167 -7.16 -6.95 -10.36
N THR A 168 -7.85 -5.95 -9.87
CA THR A 168 -7.93 -4.61 -10.48
C THR A 168 -7.69 -3.54 -9.43
N HIS A 169 -7.76 -2.27 -9.82
CA HIS A 169 -7.68 -1.12 -8.91
C HIS A 169 -8.68 -0.05 -9.31
N PHE A 170 -9.57 0.28 -8.39
CA PHE A 170 -10.54 1.35 -8.58
C PHE A 170 -9.89 2.71 -8.33
N SER A 171 -10.04 3.62 -9.29
CA SER A 171 -9.39 4.94 -9.26
C SER A 171 -10.20 6.01 -8.54
N GLN A 172 -11.49 5.77 -8.32
CA GLN A 172 -12.45 6.75 -7.80
C GLN A 172 -13.51 6.08 -6.91
N ALA A 173 -13.06 5.21 -5.97
CA ALA A 173 -13.96 4.50 -5.05
C ALA A 173 -14.18 5.25 -3.73
N ASP A 174 -13.63 6.44 -3.58
CA ASP A 174 -13.62 7.29 -2.38
C ASP A 174 -14.29 8.65 -2.61
N SER A 175 -15.10 8.76 -3.66
CA SER A 175 -15.83 9.96 -4.07
C SER A 175 -17.35 9.71 -4.11
N SER A 176 -18.14 10.76 -3.89
CA SER A 176 -19.59 10.75 -4.13
C SER A 176 -19.97 10.56 -5.60
N GLU A 177 -19.04 10.86 -6.53
CA GLU A 177 -19.20 10.64 -7.96
C GLU A 177 -18.89 9.18 -8.32
N VAL A 178 -19.89 8.33 -8.35
CA VAL A 178 -19.74 6.86 -8.48
C VAL A 178 -19.77 6.33 -9.93
N ASP A 179 -20.05 7.15 -10.92
CA ASP A 179 -20.22 6.71 -12.32
C ASP A 179 -18.97 6.01 -12.86
N TYR A 180 -17.79 6.55 -12.54
CA TYR A 180 -16.54 5.95 -13.01
C TYR A 180 -16.20 4.66 -12.27
N PHE A 181 -16.52 4.56 -10.99
CA PHE A 181 -16.41 3.32 -10.23
C PHE A 181 -17.29 2.22 -10.88
N HIS A 182 -18.56 2.50 -11.16
CA HIS A 182 -19.46 1.53 -11.79
C HIS A 182 -19.02 1.15 -13.22
N LYS A 183 -18.44 2.10 -13.97
CA LYS A 183 -17.83 1.78 -15.27
C LYS A 183 -16.67 0.80 -15.13
N GLN A 184 -15.79 0.99 -14.15
CA GLN A 184 -14.69 0.05 -13.87
C GLN A 184 -15.23 -1.30 -13.40
N LEU A 185 -16.26 -1.31 -12.56
CA LEU A 185 -16.89 -2.52 -12.05
C LEU A 185 -17.56 -3.32 -13.18
N ALA A 186 -18.30 -2.66 -14.07
CA ALA A 186 -18.89 -3.31 -15.26
C ALA A 186 -17.80 -3.94 -16.15
N ARG A 187 -16.67 -3.25 -16.33
CA ARG A 187 -15.54 -3.77 -17.09
C ARG A 187 -14.86 -4.96 -16.40
N TRP A 188 -14.78 -4.95 -15.06
CA TRP A 188 -14.33 -6.09 -14.28
C TRP A 188 -15.20 -7.33 -14.57
N HIS A 189 -16.51 -7.22 -14.44
CA HIS A 189 -17.46 -8.30 -14.71
C HIS A 189 -17.35 -8.82 -16.15
N GLU A 190 -17.31 -7.93 -17.14
CA GLU A 190 -17.15 -8.30 -18.55
C GLU A 190 -15.93 -9.21 -18.77
N LEU A 191 -14.81 -8.92 -18.10
CA LEU A 191 -13.56 -9.65 -18.30
C LEU A 191 -13.46 -10.91 -17.43
N THR A 192 -14.10 -10.96 -16.26
CA THR A 192 -13.81 -11.97 -15.24
C THR A 192 -14.94 -12.92 -14.90
N ASP A 193 -16.22 -12.63 -15.18
CA ASP A 193 -17.34 -13.49 -14.76
C ASP A 193 -17.25 -14.94 -15.27
N THR A 194 -16.65 -15.14 -16.44
CA THR A 194 -16.40 -16.48 -17.01
C THR A 194 -14.93 -16.87 -17.03
N PHE A 195 -14.05 -16.06 -16.41
CA PHE A 195 -12.63 -16.36 -16.31
C PHE A 195 -12.35 -17.20 -15.06
N PRO A 196 -11.43 -18.18 -15.09
CA PRO A 196 -11.09 -18.94 -13.90
C PRO A 196 -10.57 -18.06 -12.79
N HIS A 197 -11.16 -18.15 -11.60
CA HIS A 197 -10.73 -17.40 -10.44
C HIS A 197 -9.65 -18.15 -9.66
N PRO A 198 -8.53 -17.50 -9.32
CA PRO A 198 -7.48 -18.06 -8.48
C PRO A 198 -7.88 -17.97 -6.99
N PRO A 199 -7.06 -18.55 -6.08
CA PRO A 199 -7.30 -18.46 -4.64
C PRO A 199 -7.42 -17.02 -4.10
N MET A 200 -6.73 -16.03 -4.72
CA MET A 200 -6.68 -14.67 -4.26
C MET A 200 -7.27 -13.69 -5.28
N VAL A 201 -8.55 -13.35 -5.14
CA VAL A 201 -9.17 -12.25 -5.90
C VAL A 201 -9.18 -10.99 -5.03
N HIS A 202 -8.47 -9.95 -5.47
CA HIS A 202 -8.27 -8.75 -4.66
C HIS A 202 -8.47 -7.46 -5.47
N VAL A 203 -9.67 -6.92 -5.43
CA VAL A 203 -10.05 -5.70 -6.18
C VAL A 203 -10.09 -4.46 -5.30
N ALA A 204 -10.46 -4.61 -4.01
CA ALA A 204 -10.72 -3.51 -3.11
C ALA A 204 -9.43 -2.83 -2.62
N ASN A 205 -9.34 -1.52 -2.81
CA ASN A 205 -8.49 -0.60 -2.05
C ASN A 205 -9.26 -0.06 -0.84
N SER A 206 -8.69 0.89 -0.08
CA SER A 206 -9.36 1.45 1.12
C SER A 206 -10.74 2.02 0.81
N GLY A 207 -10.89 2.86 -0.21
CA GLY A 207 -12.18 3.45 -0.60
C GLY A 207 -13.19 2.38 -1.00
N ALA A 208 -12.83 1.48 -1.91
CA ALA A 208 -13.72 0.41 -2.33
C ALA A 208 -14.12 -0.53 -1.19
N ALA A 209 -13.19 -0.84 -0.27
CA ALA A 209 -13.46 -1.65 0.90
C ALA A 209 -14.43 -0.99 1.89
N MET A 210 -14.35 0.33 2.05
CA MET A 210 -15.15 1.06 3.02
C MET A 210 -16.53 1.45 2.51
N TYR A 211 -16.70 1.65 1.19
CA TYR A 211 -17.95 2.23 0.63
C TYR A 211 -18.68 1.34 -0.36
N HIS A 212 -18.02 0.32 -0.93
CA HIS A 212 -18.56 -0.52 -2.00
C HIS A 212 -18.45 -2.03 -1.70
N ALA A 213 -18.33 -2.40 -0.42
CA ALA A 213 -18.13 -3.79 -0.01
C ALA A 213 -19.22 -4.76 -0.51
N ASP A 214 -20.45 -4.27 -0.61
CA ASP A 214 -21.60 -5.08 -1.06
C ASP A 214 -21.65 -5.25 -2.60
N GLU A 215 -20.85 -4.50 -3.34
CA GLU A 215 -20.86 -4.48 -4.81
C GLU A 215 -19.71 -5.26 -5.44
N ILE A 216 -18.65 -5.57 -4.65
CA ILE A 216 -17.39 -6.13 -5.15
C ILE A 216 -16.92 -7.33 -4.33
N PRO A 217 -16.06 -8.21 -4.88
CA PRO A 217 -15.38 -9.22 -4.09
C PRO A 217 -14.49 -8.60 -3.01
N THR A 218 -14.71 -8.95 -1.74
CA THR A 218 -13.97 -8.42 -0.58
C THR A 218 -13.33 -9.50 0.29
N ASP A 219 -13.34 -10.76 -0.13
CA ASP A 219 -12.65 -11.83 0.61
C ASP A 219 -11.18 -11.47 0.90
N VAL A 220 -10.52 -10.84 -0.07
CA VAL A 220 -9.16 -10.29 0.08
C VAL A 220 -9.17 -8.80 -0.27
N ILE A 221 -8.78 -7.95 0.67
CA ILE A 221 -8.66 -6.50 0.45
C ILE A 221 -7.23 -6.01 0.60
N ARG A 222 -6.90 -4.92 -0.08
CA ARG A 222 -5.62 -4.20 0.06
C ARG A 222 -5.86 -2.87 0.76
N ALA A 223 -5.88 -2.90 2.08
CA ALA A 223 -6.06 -1.71 2.89
C ALA A 223 -4.79 -0.82 2.86
N GLY A 224 -4.99 0.46 2.75
CA GLY A 224 -3.92 1.48 2.81
C GLY A 224 -4.27 2.54 3.83
N THR A 225 -4.55 3.75 3.36
CA THR A 225 -4.76 4.97 4.16
C THR A 225 -5.68 4.78 5.37
N VAL A 226 -6.74 4.00 5.24
CA VAL A 226 -7.69 3.73 6.32
C VAL A 226 -7.02 3.14 7.56
N VAL A 227 -6.07 2.21 7.38
CA VAL A 227 -5.35 1.60 8.51
C VAL A 227 -4.37 2.58 9.16
N TYR A 228 -3.89 3.57 8.41
CA TYR A 228 -3.03 4.65 8.91
C TYR A 228 -3.81 5.74 9.68
N GLY A 229 -5.14 5.58 9.79
CA GLY A 229 -6.01 6.53 10.48
C GLY A 229 -6.46 7.70 9.59
N ILE A 230 -6.37 7.53 8.27
CA ILE A 230 -6.80 8.52 7.28
C ILE A 230 -8.06 8.00 6.60
N GLU A 231 -9.16 8.69 6.80
CA GLU A 231 -10.44 8.39 6.19
C GLU A 231 -10.33 8.59 4.65
N PRO A 232 -10.69 7.57 3.82
CA PRO A 232 -10.38 7.58 2.39
C PRO A 232 -11.03 8.71 1.59
N SER A 233 -12.25 9.13 1.96
CA SER A 233 -12.97 10.23 1.28
C SER A 233 -12.64 11.61 1.83
N LEU A 234 -11.72 11.71 2.82
CA LEU A 234 -11.39 12.94 3.54
C LEU A 234 -12.62 13.63 4.17
N GLY A 235 -13.61 12.85 4.58
CA GLY A 235 -14.84 13.31 5.23
C GLY A 235 -16.00 13.59 4.27
N GLU A 236 -15.84 13.34 2.96
CA GLU A 236 -16.93 13.55 1.99
C GLU A 236 -18.05 12.50 2.18
N LEU A 237 -17.71 11.22 2.30
CA LEU A 237 -18.68 10.12 2.39
C LEU A 237 -18.97 9.68 3.82
N ARG A 238 -18.01 9.81 4.72
CA ARG A 238 -18.10 9.39 6.09
C ARG A 238 -17.22 10.22 7.01
N ASP A 239 -17.70 10.46 8.24
CA ASP A 239 -16.90 11.04 9.29
C ASP A 239 -15.76 10.10 9.72
N ALA A 240 -14.58 10.65 10.04
CA ALA A 240 -13.40 9.89 10.41
C ALA A 240 -13.39 9.39 11.86
N SER A 241 -14.44 9.65 12.65
CA SER A 241 -14.48 9.37 14.10
C SER A 241 -14.35 7.88 14.47
N TYR A 242 -14.52 6.98 13.50
CA TYR A 242 -14.33 5.53 13.68
C TYR A 242 -12.86 5.09 13.57
N LEU A 243 -11.95 5.97 13.16
CA LEU A 243 -10.53 5.68 13.03
C LEU A 243 -9.72 6.35 14.14
N GLU A 244 -8.65 5.67 14.55
CA GLU A 244 -7.69 6.21 15.49
C GLU A 244 -6.43 6.72 14.77
N PRO A 245 -5.89 7.90 15.13
CA PRO A 245 -4.62 8.38 14.60
C PRO A 245 -3.47 7.43 14.94
N VAL A 246 -2.78 6.92 13.93
CA VAL A 246 -1.66 5.99 14.11
C VAL A 246 -0.38 6.69 14.46
N LEU A 247 -0.18 7.91 13.96
CA LEU A 247 1.08 8.66 14.09
C LEU A 247 0.97 9.78 15.11
N THR A 248 1.94 9.84 16.02
CA THR A 248 2.15 10.99 16.90
C THR A 248 3.56 11.51 16.72
N LEU A 249 3.70 12.80 16.40
CA LEU A 249 4.97 13.50 16.37
C LEU A 249 5.13 14.28 17.65
N THR A 250 6.23 14.05 18.36
CA THR A 250 6.59 14.82 19.56
C THR A 250 7.91 15.52 19.36
N THR A 251 8.06 16.68 20.01
CA THR A 251 9.33 17.40 20.10
C THR A 251 9.39 18.19 21.39
N GLN A 252 10.53 18.80 21.68
CA GLN A 252 10.72 19.67 22.84
C GLN A 252 11.24 21.04 22.38
N LEU A 253 10.86 22.07 23.11
CA LEU A 253 11.50 23.37 22.98
C LEU A 253 12.94 23.29 23.54
N ILE A 254 13.91 23.67 22.71
CA ILE A 254 15.32 23.62 23.11
C ILE A 254 15.88 24.98 23.52
N PHE A 255 15.20 26.04 23.14
CA PHE A 255 15.59 27.39 23.45
C PHE A 255 14.39 28.32 23.41
N VAL A 256 14.28 29.23 24.32
CA VAL A 256 13.24 30.27 24.35
C VAL A 256 13.90 31.62 24.60
N LYS A 257 13.56 32.62 23.80
CA LYS A 257 14.00 34.01 24.00
C LYS A 257 12.84 34.99 23.86
N GLN A 258 12.95 36.12 24.49
CA GLN A 258 12.03 37.22 24.30
C GLN A 258 12.38 38.01 23.04
N MET A 259 11.36 38.36 22.26
CA MET A 259 11.46 39.21 21.08
C MET A 259 10.67 40.50 21.32
N HIS A 260 11.13 41.62 20.77
CA HIS A 260 10.42 42.89 20.83
C HIS A 260 9.60 43.10 19.56
N ALA A 261 8.67 44.05 19.62
CA ALA A 261 7.92 44.45 18.45
C ALA A 261 8.88 44.96 17.34
N GLY A 262 8.73 44.44 16.12
CA GLY A 262 9.57 44.77 14.98
C GLY A 262 10.86 43.95 14.84
N ASP A 263 11.15 43.01 15.76
CA ASP A 263 12.28 42.11 15.58
C ASP A 263 11.95 41.09 14.49
N GLY A 264 12.81 40.93 13.48
CA GLY A 264 12.64 39.90 12.45
C GLY A 264 12.95 38.52 12.97
N ILE A 265 12.13 37.50 12.60
CA ILE A 265 12.35 36.10 12.94
C ILE A 265 12.71 35.28 11.69
N SER A 266 13.86 34.56 11.77
CA SER A 266 14.36 33.65 10.75
C SER A 266 14.69 34.33 9.42
N TYR A 267 14.91 33.51 8.39
CA TYR A 267 15.28 33.96 7.05
C TYR A 267 14.17 34.82 6.41
N GLY A 268 14.56 35.89 5.72
CA GLY A 268 13.64 36.75 4.99
C GLY A 268 12.75 37.63 5.85
N HIS A 269 12.86 37.56 7.19
CA HIS A 269 12.06 38.33 8.15
C HIS A 269 10.55 38.34 7.86
N ILE A 270 10.03 37.19 7.40
CA ILE A 270 8.62 37.04 6.96
C ILE A 270 7.64 37.30 8.11
N TYR A 271 8.08 37.02 9.35
CA TYR A 271 7.29 37.31 10.55
C TYR A 271 8.02 38.28 11.49
N GLU A 272 7.32 39.32 11.86
CA GLU A 272 7.72 40.26 12.86
C GLU A 272 6.62 40.36 13.94
N PRO A 273 6.94 40.13 15.22
CA PRO A 273 5.98 40.28 16.30
C PRO A 273 5.50 41.71 16.42
N LYS A 274 4.18 41.92 16.55
CA LYS A 274 3.57 43.26 16.74
C LYS A 274 3.64 43.74 18.19
N ARG A 275 4.01 42.88 19.12
CA ARG A 275 4.19 43.14 20.57
C ARG A 275 5.28 42.24 21.11
N ALA A 276 5.79 42.53 22.27
CA ALA A 276 6.75 41.66 22.96
C ALA A 276 6.16 40.25 23.11
N SER A 277 6.88 39.25 22.64
CA SER A 277 6.46 37.85 22.63
C SER A 277 7.64 36.90 22.84
N GLY A 278 7.39 35.69 23.31
CA GLY A 278 8.37 34.61 23.32
C GLY A 278 8.57 34.03 21.90
N SER A 279 9.82 33.88 21.48
CA SER A 279 10.19 33.10 20.30
C SER A 279 10.89 31.84 20.75
N ALA A 280 10.43 30.69 20.25
CA ALA A 280 10.98 29.40 20.62
C ALA A 280 11.24 28.55 19.34
N PRO A 281 12.51 28.26 19.02
CA PRO A 281 12.81 27.31 17.97
C PRO A 281 12.48 25.87 18.43
N PHE A 282 11.73 25.16 17.63
CA PHE A 282 11.59 23.72 17.72
C PHE A 282 12.77 23.04 17.00
N LEU A 283 13.19 21.89 17.49
CA LEU A 283 14.12 21.03 16.76
C LEU A 283 13.40 20.29 15.60
N TRP A 284 12.66 21.03 14.81
CA TRP A 284 12.11 20.53 13.56
C TRP A 284 13.10 20.88 12.44
N VAL A 285 13.68 19.88 11.81
CA VAL A 285 14.37 20.04 10.54
C VAL A 285 13.49 19.41 9.49
N THR A 286 13.01 20.20 8.55
CA THR A 286 12.49 19.63 7.29
C THR A 286 13.64 18.88 6.64
N ALA A 287 13.43 17.60 6.32
CA ALA A 287 14.44 16.72 5.71
C ALA A 287 14.75 17.05 4.24
N THR A 288 14.37 18.23 3.79
CA THR A 288 14.74 18.85 2.52
C THR A 288 15.64 20.02 2.84
N GLY A 289 16.89 19.70 3.14
CA GLY A 289 17.97 20.66 3.14
C GLY A 289 18.40 20.92 1.70
#